data_1f5d4d5208efe7db41e1580b362bf1cc
#
_entry.id   1f5d4d5208efe7db41e1580b362bf1cc
#
_cell.length_a   1.000
_cell.length_b   1.000
_cell.length_c   1.000
_cell.angle_alpha   90.00
_cell.angle_beta   90.00
_cell.angle_gamma   90.00
#
_symmetry.space_group_name_H-M   'P 1'
#
loop_
_entity.id
_entity.type
_entity.pdbx_description
1 polymer ?
#
loop_
_entity_poly.entity_id
_entity_poly.type
_entity_poly.pdbx_seq_one_letter_code
_entity_poly.pdbx_strand_id
1 'polypeptide(L)'
;RKTTPGLRELEKYAVRMGGGTNHRMTLTDGALIKDNHIAAAGSVTEAINRVKKEFPGVEIEVEVDNLEQLKEALQAGVDIVLLDNMNIEQTKAAVEIAKNSKTKLESSGGLKIENAAAYAATGVHYLAVGALTHSAPVLDIGLDF
;
A
#
# COMPACT_ATOMS: atom_id res chain seq x y z
N ARG A 1 2.22 -4.61 -7.64
CA ARG A 1 2.93 -5.04 -8.87
C ARG A 1 3.66 -6.39 -8.73
N LYS A 2 3.65 -7.04 -7.59
CA LYS A 2 4.24 -8.36 -7.37
C LYS A 2 3.30 -9.42 -7.97
N THR A 3 3.57 -9.83 -9.21
CA THR A 3 2.77 -10.77 -9.99
C THR A 3 3.67 -11.83 -10.61
N THR A 4 3.11 -12.99 -10.96
CA THR A 4 3.82 -14.01 -11.75
C THR A 4 4.21 -13.43 -13.11
N PRO A 5 5.44 -13.63 -13.58
CA PRO A 5 5.85 -13.16 -14.91
C PRO A 5 4.89 -13.60 -16.01
N GLY A 6 4.42 -12.65 -16.80
CA GLY A 6 3.45 -12.88 -17.89
C GLY A 6 1.98 -13.00 -17.47
N LEU A 7 1.66 -13.12 -16.16
CA LEU A 7 0.29 -13.36 -15.69
C LEU A 7 -0.35 -12.13 -15.01
N ARG A 8 0.27 -10.96 -15.04
CA ARG A 8 -0.22 -9.77 -14.32
C ARG A 8 -1.67 -9.42 -14.67
N GLU A 9 -2.02 -9.41 -15.93
CA GLU A 9 -3.38 -9.07 -16.37
C GLU A 9 -4.40 -10.03 -15.77
N LEU A 10 -4.12 -11.33 -15.83
CA LEU A 10 -5.00 -12.38 -15.32
C LEU A 10 -5.13 -12.32 -13.79
N GLU A 11 -4.02 -12.19 -13.08
CA GLU A 11 -4.00 -12.12 -11.61
C GLU A 11 -4.72 -10.87 -11.11
N LYS A 12 -4.50 -9.72 -11.75
CA LYS A 12 -5.19 -8.48 -11.41
C LYS A 12 -6.69 -8.52 -11.79
N TYR A 13 -7.04 -9.21 -12.86
CA TYR A 13 -8.44 -9.50 -13.19
C TYR A 13 -9.10 -10.36 -12.09
N ALA A 14 -8.42 -11.42 -11.63
CA ALA A 14 -8.92 -12.30 -10.58
C ALA A 14 -9.16 -11.53 -9.25
N VAL A 15 -8.27 -10.61 -8.89
CA VAL A 15 -8.47 -9.74 -7.70
C VAL A 15 -9.80 -8.96 -7.81
N ARG A 16 -10.08 -8.36 -8.98
CA ARG A 16 -11.35 -7.63 -9.20
C ARG A 16 -12.56 -8.54 -9.13
N MET A 17 -12.46 -9.73 -9.71
CA MET A 17 -13.58 -10.71 -9.69
C MET A 17 -13.85 -11.23 -8.27
N GLY A 18 -12.83 -11.27 -7.41
CA GLY A 18 -12.97 -11.57 -5.99
C GLY A 18 -13.45 -10.39 -5.13
N GLY A 19 -13.78 -9.23 -5.73
CA GLY A 19 -14.25 -8.05 -5.01
C GLY A 19 -13.13 -7.16 -4.44
N GLY A 20 -11.87 -7.46 -4.74
CA GLY A 20 -10.73 -6.64 -4.33
C GLY A 20 -10.48 -5.45 -5.27
N THR A 21 -9.71 -4.48 -4.78
CA THR A 21 -9.24 -3.34 -5.57
C THR A 21 -7.78 -3.55 -5.93
N ASN A 22 -7.43 -3.30 -7.18
CA ASN A 22 -6.04 -3.39 -7.61
C ASN A 22 -5.25 -2.17 -7.17
N HIS A 23 -4.08 -2.40 -6.61
CA HIS A 23 -3.01 -1.42 -6.54
C HIS A 23 -2.51 -1.10 -7.97
N ARG A 24 -1.72 -0.03 -8.16
CA ARG A 24 -1.20 0.40 -9.48
C ARG A 24 -0.74 -0.78 -10.35
N MET A 25 -1.09 -0.71 -11.64
CA MET A 25 -0.75 -1.72 -12.65
C MET A 25 0.69 -1.56 -13.11
N THR A 26 1.09 -0.30 -13.35
CA THR A 26 2.39 0.09 -13.85
C THR A 26 3.06 1.11 -12.92
N LEU A 27 4.31 1.50 -13.24
CA LEU A 27 5.02 2.55 -12.51
C LEU A 27 4.50 3.95 -12.84
N THR A 28 3.73 4.09 -13.91
CA THR A 28 3.22 5.38 -14.38
C THR A 28 1.83 5.73 -13.84
N ASP A 29 1.17 4.81 -13.14
CA ASP A 29 -0.20 5.03 -12.63
C ASP A 29 -0.24 5.89 -11.36
N GLY A 30 0.88 6.02 -10.65
CA GLY A 30 1.01 6.80 -9.44
C GLY A 30 2.41 6.70 -8.85
N ALA A 31 2.80 7.68 -8.07
CA ALA A 31 4.09 7.70 -7.40
C ALA A 31 4.00 6.89 -6.09
N LEU A 32 4.84 5.86 -5.95
CA LEU A 32 5.05 5.17 -4.68
C LEU A 32 6.48 5.42 -4.21
N ILE A 33 6.61 6.25 -3.18
CA ILE A 33 7.86 6.57 -2.53
C ILE A 33 8.15 5.48 -1.49
N LYS A 34 9.36 4.93 -1.55
CA LYS A 34 9.82 3.84 -0.69
C LYS A 34 11.09 4.23 0.05
N ASP A 35 11.52 3.38 0.99
CA ASP A 35 12.75 3.50 1.77
C ASP A 35 13.95 3.95 0.94
N ASN A 36 14.22 3.30 -0.19
CA ASN A 36 15.31 3.66 -1.10
C ASN A 36 15.18 5.07 -1.68
N HIS A 37 13.97 5.53 -1.98
CA HIS A 37 13.73 6.89 -2.46
C HIS A 37 13.95 7.92 -1.35
N ILE A 38 13.50 7.60 -0.12
CA ILE A 38 13.70 8.44 1.06
C ILE A 38 15.20 8.56 1.36
N ALA A 39 15.92 7.44 1.36
CA ALA A 39 17.37 7.43 1.56
C ALA A 39 18.12 8.27 0.52
N ALA A 40 17.75 8.16 -0.75
CA ALA A 40 18.35 8.93 -1.84
C ALA A 40 17.99 10.42 -1.80
N ALA A 41 16.82 10.77 -1.27
CA ALA A 41 16.38 12.16 -1.13
C ALA A 41 16.92 12.82 0.15
N GLY A 42 17.15 12.04 1.21
CA GLY A 42 17.59 12.48 2.53
C GLY A 42 16.49 12.59 3.59
N SER A 43 15.22 12.72 3.19
CA SER A 43 14.06 12.71 4.10
C SER A 43 12.77 12.36 3.34
N VAL A 44 11.72 12.04 4.09
CA VAL A 44 10.36 11.82 3.54
C VAL A 44 9.86 13.09 2.85
N THR A 45 9.97 14.23 3.52
CA THR A 45 9.54 15.53 2.98
C THR A 45 10.23 15.86 1.68
N GLU A 46 11.56 15.68 1.60
CA GLU A 46 12.32 15.99 0.40
C GLU A 46 11.94 15.05 -0.77
N ALA A 47 11.74 13.75 -0.49
CA ALA A 47 11.27 12.80 -1.50
C ALA A 47 9.90 13.21 -2.08
N ILE A 48 8.97 13.58 -1.21
CA ILE A 48 7.63 14.04 -1.61
C ILE A 48 7.72 15.33 -2.43
N ASN A 49 8.50 16.31 -1.98
CA ASN A 49 8.65 17.60 -2.67
C ASN A 49 9.23 17.45 -4.08
N ARG A 50 10.19 16.55 -4.27
CA ARG A 50 10.74 16.25 -5.60
C ARG A 50 9.66 15.69 -6.52
N VAL A 51 8.86 14.73 -6.04
CA VAL A 51 7.76 14.16 -6.85
C VAL A 51 6.74 15.24 -7.20
N LYS A 52 6.29 16.06 -6.24
CA LYS A 52 5.33 17.14 -6.47
C LYS A 52 5.83 18.16 -7.49
N LYS A 53 7.12 18.47 -7.46
CA LYS A 53 7.75 19.42 -8.37
C LYS A 53 7.84 18.87 -9.80
N GLU A 54 8.26 17.63 -9.97
CA GLU A 54 8.49 17.03 -11.28
C GLU A 54 7.20 16.51 -11.94
N PHE A 55 6.22 16.08 -11.11
CA PHE A 55 4.96 15.48 -11.57
C PHE A 55 3.75 16.12 -10.85
N PRO A 56 3.43 17.38 -11.16
CA PRO A 56 2.28 18.06 -10.52
C PRO A 56 0.97 17.31 -10.74
N GLY A 57 0.25 17.03 -9.65
CA GLY A 57 -1.07 16.38 -9.69
C GLY A 57 -1.04 14.86 -9.76
N VAL A 58 0.15 14.23 -9.71
CA VAL A 58 0.22 12.76 -9.56
C VAL A 58 -0.21 12.36 -8.16
N GLU A 59 -0.96 11.26 -8.06
CA GLU A 59 -1.26 10.64 -6.76
C GLU A 59 0.02 10.14 -6.10
N ILE A 60 0.24 10.54 -4.84
CA ILE A 60 1.44 10.18 -4.09
C ILE A 60 1.09 9.26 -2.94
N GLU A 61 1.67 8.09 -2.97
CA GLU A 61 1.71 7.14 -1.87
C GLU A 61 3.12 7.07 -1.30
N VAL A 62 3.23 7.06 0.03
CA VAL A 62 4.53 6.97 0.74
C VAL A 62 4.52 5.78 1.68
N GLU A 63 5.49 4.90 1.54
CA GLU A 63 5.76 3.80 2.46
C GLU A 63 6.56 4.32 3.65
N VAL A 64 6.10 4.05 4.87
CA VAL A 64 6.71 4.50 6.11
C VAL A 64 6.88 3.34 7.09
N ASP A 65 8.02 3.32 7.80
CA ASP A 65 8.39 2.26 8.73
C ASP A 65 8.06 2.59 10.20
N ASN A 66 7.74 3.87 10.49
CA ASN A 66 7.51 4.33 11.85
C ASN A 66 6.58 5.55 11.90
N LEU A 67 6.15 5.90 13.13
CA LEU A 67 5.19 6.99 13.35
C LEU A 67 5.78 8.39 13.12
N GLU A 68 7.09 8.56 13.20
CA GLU A 68 7.78 9.81 12.92
C GLU A 68 7.73 10.12 11.43
N GLN A 69 8.05 9.14 10.57
CA GLN A 69 7.91 9.26 9.12
C GLN A 69 6.44 9.48 8.70
N LEU A 70 5.48 8.83 9.39
CA LEU A 70 4.05 9.11 9.18
C LEU A 70 3.71 10.59 9.41
N LYS A 71 4.14 11.16 10.53
CA LYS A 71 3.89 12.58 10.84
C LYS A 71 4.50 13.50 9.78
N GLU A 72 5.71 13.20 9.34
CA GLU A 72 6.41 13.93 8.28
C GLU A 72 5.63 13.86 6.95
N ALA A 73 5.17 12.66 6.55
CA ALA A 73 4.37 12.47 5.35
C ALA A 73 3.03 13.22 5.40
N LEU A 74 2.34 13.18 6.55
CA LEU A 74 1.09 13.92 6.77
C LEU A 74 1.29 15.44 6.67
N GLN A 75 2.38 15.98 7.24
CA GLN A 75 2.71 17.41 7.15
C GLN A 75 3.04 17.82 5.72
N ALA A 76 3.73 16.97 4.97
CA ALA A 76 4.03 17.21 3.57
C ALA A 76 2.78 17.10 2.67
N GLY A 77 1.69 16.47 3.13
CA GLY A 77 0.41 16.35 2.45
C GLY A 77 0.46 15.41 1.26
N VAL A 78 0.33 14.11 1.53
CA VAL A 78 0.25 13.04 0.52
C VAL A 78 -1.16 12.46 0.47
N ASP A 79 -1.47 11.73 -0.60
CA ASP A 79 -2.79 11.13 -0.78
C ASP A 79 -2.94 9.86 0.07
N ILE A 80 -1.90 9.01 0.09
CA ILE A 80 -1.90 7.74 0.80
C ILE A 80 -0.58 7.58 1.58
N VAL A 81 -0.66 7.05 2.79
CA VAL A 81 0.50 6.53 3.53
C VAL A 81 0.33 5.03 3.73
N LEU A 82 1.31 4.27 3.26
CA LEU A 82 1.42 2.83 3.46
C LEU A 82 2.25 2.58 4.73
N LEU A 83 1.62 1.96 5.72
CA LEU A 83 2.23 1.56 6.99
C LEU A 83 2.90 0.19 6.78
N ASP A 84 4.23 0.17 6.61
CA ASP A 84 4.94 -1.07 6.28
C ASP A 84 5.28 -1.86 7.54
N ASN A 85 4.83 -3.11 7.59
CA ASN A 85 5.09 -4.07 8.67
C ASN A 85 4.78 -3.56 10.09
N MET A 86 3.90 -2.55 10.25
CA MET A 86 3.46 -2.09 11.57
C MET A 86 2.53 -3.11 12.23
N ASN A 87 2.71 -3.35 13.52
CA ASN A 87 1.81 -4.20 14.29
C ASN A 87 0.47 -3.48 14.59
N ILE A 88 -0.48 -4.21 15.18
CA ILE A 88 -1.84 -3.68 15.45
C ILE A 88 -1.81 -2.41 16.32
N GLU A 89 -0.96 -2.35 17.34
CA GLU A 89 -0.91 -1.20 18.24
C GLU A 89 -0.29 0.02 17.56
N GLN A 90 0.75 -0.20 16.75
CA GLN A 90 1.33 0.86 15.93
C GLN A 90 0.33 1.36 14.87
N THR A 91 -0.42 0.45 14.25
CA THR A 91 -1.45 0.81 13.26
C THR A 91 -2.58 1.62 13.88
N LYS A 92 -3.06 1.26 15.09
CA LYS A 92 -4.03 2.08 15.83
C LYS A 92 -3.49 3.48 16.15
N ALA A 93 -2.23 3.56 16.60
CA ALA A 93 -1.58 4.84 16.87
C ALA A 93 -1.46 5.69 15.59
N ALA A 94 -1.14 5.07 14.45
CA ALA A 94 -1.10 5.74 13.16
C ALA A 94 -2.47 6.31 12.75
N VAL A 95 -3.54 5.52 12.94
CA VAL A 95 -4.92 5.97 12.67
C VAL A 95 -5.29 7.18 13.54
N GLU A 96 -4.96 7.14 14.84
CA GLU A 96 -5.24 8.28 15.74
C GLU A 96 -4.45 9.55 15.34
N ILE A 97 -3.18 9.39 14.92
CA ILE A 97 -2.37 10.51 14.43
C ILE A 97 -2.98 11.12 13.16
N ALA A 98 -3.50 10.29 12.25
CA ALA A 98 -4.00 10.72 10.95
C ALA A 98 -5.48 11.15 10.95
N LYS A 99 -6.22 11.02 12.07
CA LYS A 99 -7.68 11.17 12.14
C LYS A 99 -8.25 12.47 11.59
N ASN A 100 -7.48 13.55 11.64
CA ASN A 100 -7.89 14.87 11.16
C ASN A 100 -7.27 15.20 9.78
N SER A 101 -6.58 14.24 9.16
CA SER A 101 -5.99 14.37 7.84
C SER A 101 -6.98 13.90 6.76
N LYS A 102 -6.77 14.35 5.53
CA LYS A 102 -7.43 13.79 4.33
C LYS A 102 -6.68 12.58 3.78
N THR A 103 -5.46 12.35 4.23
CA THR A 103 -4.59 11.26 3.78
C THR A 103 -5.20 9.90 4.16
N LYS A 104 -5.22 8.98 3.23
CA LYS A 104 -5.65 7.60 3.49
C LYS A 104 -4.50 6.79 4.07
N LEU A 105 -4.83 5.85 4.95
CA LEU A 105 -3.87 4.90 5.49
C LEU A 105 -4.08 3.53 4.89
N GLU A 106 -3.00 2.90 4.44
CA GLU A 106 -2.96 1.52 3.97
C GLU A 106 -2.05 0.71 4.88
N SER A 107 -2.52 -0.41 5.41
CA SER A 107 -1.65 -1.34 6.14
C SER A 107 -1.09 -2.38 5.19
N SER A 108 0.21 -2.66 5.29
CA SER A 108 0.94 -3.61 4.44
C SER A 108 1.94 -4.42 5.26
N GLY A 109 2.38 -5.54 4.68
CA GLY A 109 3.37 -6.44 5.30
C GLY A 109 2.73 -7.61 6.05
N GLY A 110 2.93 -8.82 5.52
CA GLY A 110 2.52 -10.07 6.16
C GLY A 110 1.02 -10.26 6.39
N LEU A 111 0.16 -9.49 5.73
CA LEU A 111 -1.28 -9.60 5.85
C LEU A 111 -1.78 -10.91 5.24
N LYS A 112 -2.63 -11.59 6.02
CA LYS A 112 -3.28 -12.86 5.66
C LYS A 112 -4.74 -12.80 6.09
N ILE A 113 -5.55 -13.74 5.62
CA ILE A 113 -6.97 -13.82 5.96
C ILE A 113 -7.20 -13.93 7.48
N GLU A 114 -6.30 -14.63 8.17
CA GLU A 114 -6.38 -14.88 9.62
C GLU A 114 -6.20 -13.61 10.46
N ASN A 115 -5.42 -12.64 9.98
CA ASN A 115 -5.13 -11.39 10.71
C ASN A 115 -5.80 -10.16 10.09
N ALA A 116 -6.34 -10.25 8.88
CA ALA A 116 -6.93 -9.11 8.16
C ALA A 116 -8.04 -8.41 8.94
N ALA A 117 -8.93 -9.16 9.61
CA ALA A 117 -10.01 -8.60 10.42
C ALA A 117 -9.48 -7.73 11.57
N ALA A 118 -8.38 -8.14 12.23
CA ALA A 118 -7.78 -7.38 13.31
C ALA A 118 -7.16 -6.06 12.81
N TYR A 119 -6.50 -6.08 11.64
CA TYR A 119 -6.00 -4.85 11.02
C TYR A 119 -7.13 -3.95 10.52
N ALA A 120 -8.18 -4.48 9.91
CA ALA A 120 -9.35 -3.71 9.50
C ALA A 120 -10.01 -3.01 10.70
N ALA A 121 -10.09 -3.67 11.85
CA ALA A 121 -10.65 -3.11 13.09
C ALA A 121 -9.82 -1.95 13.67
N THR A 122 -8.60 -1.69 13.20
CA THR A 122 -7.81 -0.52 13.61
C THR A 122 -8.34 0.80 13.04
N GLY A 123 -9.11 0.74 11.96
CA GLY A 123 -9.64 1.90 11.26
C GLY A 123 -8.81 2.37 10.07
N VAL A 124 -7.84 1.59 9.59
CA VAL A 124 -7.15 1.87 8.32
C VAL A 124 -8.12 1.83 7.14
N HIS A 125 -7.83 2.56 6.09
CA HIS A 125 -8.70 2.65 4.91
C HIS A 125 -8.52 1.46 3.96
N TYR A 126 -7.30 0.92 3.88
CA TYR A 126 -6.92 -0.15 2.96
C TYR A 126 -6.05 -1.19 3.64
N LEU A 127 -6.14 -2.43 3.14
CA LEU A 127 -5.26 -3.54 3.47
C LEU A 127 -4.59 -4.04 2.18
N ALA A 128 -3.28 -3.93 2.09
CA ALA A 128 -2.50 -4.42 0.96
C ALA A 128 -2.09 -5.88 1.17
N VAL A 129 -2.66 -6.78 0.39
CA VAL A 129 -2.39 -8.22 0.48
C VAL A 129 -1.69 -8.70 -0.79
N GLY A 130 -0.36 -8.66 -0.80
CA GLY A 130 0.44 -9.10 -1.94
C GLY A 130 0.28 -10.58 -2.31
N ALA A 131 -0.01 -11.42 -1.33
CA ALA A 131 -0.19 -12.86 -1.53
C ALA A 131 -1.29 -13.20 -2.55
N LEU A 132 -2.30 -12.34 -2.72
CA LEU A 132 -3.36 -12.53 -3.71
C LEU A 132 -2.85 -12.65 -5.14
N THR A 133 -1.70 -12.05 -5.45
CA THR A 133 -1.14 -12.03 -6.81
C THR A 133 0.19 -12.74 -6.95
N HIS A 134 1.01 -12.86 -5.90
CA HIS A 134 2.31 -13.51 -6.01
C HIS A 134 2.37 -14.90 -5.36
N SER A 135 1.36 -15.28 -4.58
CA SER A 135 1.33 -16.55 -3.84
C SER A 135 -0.10 -17.11 -3.72
N ALA A 136 -0.92 -16.90 -4.74
CA ALA A 136 -2.25 -17.49 -4.78
C ALA A 136 -2.14 -19.02 -4.73
N PRO A 137 -2.92 -19.72 -3.87
CA PRO A 137 -2.94 -21.17 -3.84
C PRO A 137 -3.48 -21.73 -5.16
N VAL A 138 -2.96 -22.88 -5.56
CA VAL A 138 -3.50 -23.59 -6.71
C VAL A 138 -4.92 -24.07 -6.38
N LEU A 139 -5.87 -23.72 -7.24
CA LEU A 139 -7.22 -24.27 -7.19
C LEU A 139 -7.23 -25.56 -8.02
N ASP A 140 -7.54 -26.68 -7.38
CA ASP A 140 -7.63 -27.99 -8.05
C ASP A 140 -8.93 -28.05 -8.86
N ILE A 141 -8.79 -27.89 -10.17
CA ILE A 141 -9.89 -27.95 -11.13
C ILE A 141 -9.59 -29.04 -12.14
N GLY A 142 -10.45 -30.06 -12.22
CA GLY A 142 -10.44 -31.09 -13.23
C GLY A 142 -11.50 -30.82 -14.31
N LEU A 143 -11.28 -31.40 -15.49
CA LEU A 143 -12.28 -31.46 -16.56
C LEU A 143 -12.59 -32.93 -16.82
N ASP A 144 -13.80 -33.35 -16.50
CA ASP A 144 -14.30 -34.70 -16.72
C ASP A 144 -15.17 -34.75 -17.98
N PHE A 145 -15.04 -35.81 -18.79
CA PHE A 145 -15.78 -36.04 -20.01
C PHE A 145 -16.68 -37.27 -19.89
#